data_fbae010e9fb83f9187cf153cd59eb279
#
_entry.id   fbae010e9fb83f9187cf153cd59eb279
#
_cell.length_a   1.000
_cell.length_b   1.000
_cell.length_c   1.000
_cell.angle_alpha   90.00
_cell.angle_beta   90.00
_cell.angle_gamma   90.00
#
_symmetry.space_group_name_H-M   'P 1'
#
loop_
_entity.id
_entity.type
_entity.pdbx_description
1 polymer ?
#
loop_
_entity_poly.entity_id
_entity_poly.type
_entity_poly.pdbx_seq_one_letter_code
_entity_poly.pdbx_strand_id
1 'polypeptide(L)'
;MLIIIDKKLPKQAKGKLQEYGEIYELETSGIVYEAIAGHPDIFIFHNNNKLIIAPQAPLSLIRKFKEHNIDFEIGNKSLGIKYPLTTPYNIATLNNIFIGNNKHCDSKILELSDGKKWIHTKQSYARCNTLLLDNESIITSDRNLSTSFKNMLYIDTKDIILEGFEYGFIGGCAGIFKNKVFFTGSLKAHSQGQLIRQFCEERGFSIIELSDGKLIDSGGIFFIE
;
A
#
# COMPACT_ATOMS: atom_id res chain seq x y z
N MET A 1 -9.24 -9.79 -12.90
CA MET A 1 -8.60 -8.99 -11.81
C MET A 1 -7.25 -8.51 -12.29
N LEU A 2 -6.95 -7.24 -12.10
CA LEU A 2 -5.65 -6.62 -12.37
C LEU A 2 -4.87 -6.48 -11.05
N ILE A 3 -3.58 -6.85 -11.05
CA ILE A 3 -2.70 -6.74 -9.89
C ILE A 3 -1.59 -5.74 -10.24
N ILE A 4 -1.52 -4.63 -9.49
CA ILE A 4 -0.51 -3.60 -9.73
C ILE A 4 0.59 -3.75 -8.68
N ILE A 5 1.83 -3.83 -9.14
CA ILE A 5 3.03 -4.01 -8.31
C ILE A 5 4.17 -3.15 -8.82
N ASP A 6 5.16 -2.92 -7.97
CA ASP A 6 6.44 -2.35 -8.40
C ASP A 6 7.17 -3.35 -9.33
N LYS A 7 7.73 -2.86 -10.43
CA LYS A 7 8.57 -3.64 -11.34
C LYS A 7 9.77 -4.29 -10.64
N LYS A 8 10.27 -3.71 -9.57
CA LYS A 8 11.40 -4.24 -8.78
C LYS A 8 11.05 -5.45 -7.93
N LEU A 9 9.76 -5.82 -7.81
CA LEU A 9 9.34 -7.00 -7.05
C LEU A 9 10.02 -8.28 -7.60
N PRO A 10 10.53 -9.20 -6.74
CA PRO A 10 11.23 -10.41 -7.16
C PRO A 10 10.42 -11.29 -8.12
N LYS A 11 11.10 -11.93 -9.07
CA LYS A 11 10.46 -12.84 -10.05
C LYS A 11 9.62 -13.95 -9.38
N GLN A 12 10.10 -14.51 -8.27
CA GLN A 12 9.36 -15.52 -7.49
C GLN A 12 8.00 -14.98 -7.03
N ALA A 13 7.98 -13.75 -6.49
CA ALA A 13 6.75 -13.11 -6.05
C ALA A 13 5.78 -12.84 -7.21
N LYS A 14 6.30 -12.36 -8.33
CA LYS A 14 5.50 -12.16 -9.55
C LYS A 14 4.88 -13.46 -10.06
N GLY A 15 5.67 -14.55 -10.09
CA GLY A 15 5.17 -15.86 -10.51
C GLY A 15 4.00 -16.36 -9.67
N LYS A 16 4.07 -16.21 -8.35
CA LYS A 16 2.95 -16.58 -7.45
C LYS A 16 1.73 -15.66 -7.63
N LEU A 17 1.94 -14.36 -7.85
CA LEU A 17 0.84 -13.42 -8.06
C LEU A 17 0.08 -13.67 -9.37
N GLN A 18 0.73 -14.18 -10.42
CA GLN A 18 0.09 -14.53 -11.70
C GLN A 18 -1.01 -15.58 -11.56
N GLU A 19 -0.97 -16.41 -10.51
CA GLU A 19 -2.03 -17.37 -10.20
C GLU A 19 -3.36 -16.68 -9.80
N TYR A 20 -3.29 -15.40 -9.42
CA TYR A 20 -4.44 -14.63 -8.91
C TYR A 20 -4.97 -13.62 -9.93
N GLY A 21 -4.19 -13.21 -10.92
CA GLY A 21 -4.63 -12.25 -11.92
C GLY A 21 -3.55 -11.78 -12.87
N GLU A 22 -3.91 -10.89 -13.76
CA GLU A 22 -2.96 -10.23 -14.66
C GLU A 22 -2.13 -9.21 -13.89
N ILE A 23 -0.80 -9.22 -14.07
CA ILE A 23 0.11 -8.30 -13.41
C ILE A 23 0.41 -7.10 -14.30
N TYR A 24 0.29 -5.90 -13.75
CA TYR A 24 0.86 -4.69 -14.29
C TYR A 24 2.06 -4.27 -13.43
N GLU A 25 3.25 -4.22 -14.03
CA GLU A 25 4.49 -3.80 -13.40
C GLU A 25 4.64 -2.28 -13.55
N LEU A 26 4.44 -1.54 -12.45
CA LEU A 26 4.59 -0.09 -12.44
C LEU A 26 6.09 0.28 -12.43
N GLU A 27 6.45 1.16 -13.33
CA GLU A 27 7.78 1.75 -13.44
C GLU A 27 7.64 3.20 -13.87
N THR A 28 8.33 4.11 -13.17
CA THR A 28 8.44 5.52 -13.56
C THR A 28 9.86 6.01 -13.34
N SER A 29 10.18 7.20 -13.85
CA SER A 29 11.44 7.88 -13.58
C SER A 29 11.26 9.39 -13.56
N GLY A 30 12.06 10.10 -12.73
CA GLY A 30 12.09 11.56 -12.70
C GLY A 30 10.85 12.25 -12.10
N ILE A 31 9.85 11.51 -11.60
CA ILE A 31 8.62 12.05 -10.98
C ILE A 31 8.80 12.16 -9.47
N VAL A 32 9.29 11.10 -8.87
CA VAL A 32 9.63 10.98 -7.45
C VAL A 32 11.06 10.45 -7.32
N TYR A 33 11.62 10.31 -6.11
CA TYR A 33 12.95 9.73 -5.97
C TYR A 33 12.95 8.23 -6.30
N GLU A 34 14.09 7.73 -6.75
CA GLU A 34 14.23 6.43 -7.44
C GLU A 34 13.74 5.23 -6.61
N ALA A 35 13.95 5.25 -5.29
CA ALA A 35 13.55 4.13 -4.44
C ALA A 35 12.05 3.83 -4.47
N ILE A 36 11.20 4.84 -4.69
CA ILE A 36 9.74 4.69 -4.72
C ILE A 36 9.13 4.95 -6.10
N ALA A 37 9.96 5.05 -7.15
CA ALA A 37 9.50 5.40 -8.49
C ALA A 37 8.55 4.36 -9.12
N GLY A 38 8.59 3.11 -8.65
CA GLY A 38 7.67 2.04 -9.04
C GLY A 38 6.57 1.72 -8.01
N HIS A 39 6.54 2.41 -6.88
CA HIS A 39 5.60 2.11 -5.79
C HIS A 39 4.15 2.45 -6.15
N PRO A 40 3.23 1.48 -6.21
CA PRO A 40 1.84 1.76 -6.57
C PRO A 40 1.15 2.78 -5.64
N ASP A 41 1.40 2.73 -4.34
CA ASP A 41 0.79 3.61 -3.33
C ASP A 41 1.23 5.08 -3.39
N ILE A 42 2.22 5.39 -4.21
CA ILE A 42 2.61 6.77 -4.54
C ILE A 42 1.72 7.34 -5.62
N PHE A 43 1.30 6.52 -6.58
CA PHE A 43 0.56 6.94 -7.77
C PHE A 43 -0.93 6.67 -7.69
N ILE A 44 -1.36 5.77 -6.78
CA ILE A 44 -2.70 5.22 -6.74
C ILE A 44 -3.26 5.29 -5.32
N PHE A 45 -4.42 5.93 -5.19
CA PHE A 45 -5.31 5.73 -4.05
C PHE A 45 -6.44 4.80 -4.47
N HIS A 46 -6.74 3.79 -3.65
CA HIS A 46 -7.80 2.83 -3.90
C HIS A 46 -8.63 2.60 -2.63
N ASN A 47 -9.94 2.81 -2.72
CA ASN A 47 -10.91 2.51 -1.67
C ASN A 47 -12.14 1.84 -2.28
N ASN A 48 -12.30 0.55 -2.04
CA ASN A 48 -13.38 -0.25 -2.61
C ASN A 48 -13.47 -0.02 -4.15
N ASN A 49 -14.56 0.60 -4.62
CA ASN A 49 -14.79 0.86 -6.04
C ASN A 49 -14.29 2.24 -6.51
N LYS A 50 -13.55 2.98 -5.67
CA LYS A 50 -13.01 4.31 -6.03
C LYS A 50 -11.51 4.23 -6.22
N LEU A 51 -11.07 4.61 -7.40
CA LEU A 51 -9.67 4.67 -7.81
C LEU A 51 -9.33 6.11 -8.20
N ILE A 52 -8.37 6.69 -7.51
CA ILE A 52 -7.85 8.03 -7.83
C ILE A 52 -6.36 7.88 -8.12
N ILE A 53 -5.92 8.35 -9.28
CA ILE A 53 -4.52 8.23 -9.70
C ILE A 53 -3.86 9.60 -9.86
N ALA A 54 -2.56 9.64 -9.62
CA ALA A 54 -1.78 10.86 -9.79
C ALA A 54 -1.82 11.34 -11.25
N PRO A 55 -1.83 12.68 -11.51
CA PRO A 55 -1.79 13.21 -12.88
C PRO A 55 -0.59 12.72 -13.70
N GLN A 56 0.53 12.38 -13.02
CA GLN A 56 1.74 11.88 -13.67
C GLN A 56 1.79 10.35 -13.77
N ALA A 57 0.71 9.64 -13.44
CA ALA A 57 0.65 8.19 -13.61
C ALA A 57 0.93 7.80 -15.08
N PRO A 58 1.68 6.72 -15.34
CA PRO A 58 2.05 6.34 -16.70
C PRO A 58 0.83 6.09 -17.60
N LEU A 59 0.91 6.56 -18.85
CA LEU A 59 -0.14 6.31 -19.86
C LEU A 59 -0.39 4.81 -20.10
N SER A 60 0.61 3.96 -19.89
CA SER A 60 0.48 2.51 -19.94
C SER A 60 -0.46 1.98 -18.84
N LEU A 61 -0.40 2.54 -17.62
CA LEU A 61 -1.32 2.21 -16.54
C LEU A 61 -2.76 2.62 -16.88
N ILE A 62 -2.93 3.85 -17.40
CA ILE A 62 -4.23 4.36 -17.83
C ILE A 62 -4.84 3.47 -18.92
N ARG A 63 -4.03 3.04 -19.90
CA ARG A 63 -4.47 2.10 -20.94
C ARG A 63 -4.91 0.77 -20.34
N LYS A 64 -4.12 0.24 -19.37
CA LYS A 64 -4.44 -1.03 -18.70
C LYS A 64 -5.76 -0.97 -17.93
N PHE A 65 -6.06 0.15 -17.24
CA PHE A 65 -7.37 0.34 -16.60
C PHE A 65 -8.52 0.33 -17.61
N LYS A 66 -8.37 1.00 -18.76
CA LYS A 66 -9.38 1.00 -19.81
C LYS A 66 -9.60 -0.38 -20.41
N GLU A 67 -8.52 -1.16 -20.65
CA GLU A 67 -8.59 -2.54 -21.14
C GLU A 67 -9.39 -3.45 -20.22
N HIS A 68 -9.29 -3.21 -18.90
CA HIS A 68 -10.00 -3.96 -17.87
C HIS A 68 -11.36 -3.36 -17.49
N ASN A 69 -11.83 -2.29 -18.16
CA ASN A 69 -13.05 -1.54 -17.80
C ASN A 69 -13.07 -1.07 -16.34
N ILE A 70 -11.90 -0.68 -15.81
CA ILE A 70 -11.73 -0.15 -14.46
C ILE A 70 -11.96 1.36 -14.52
N ASP A 71 -12.95 1.85 -13.74
CA ASP A 71 -13.22 3.27 -13.59
C ASP A 71 -12.20 3.92 -12.66
N PHE A 72 -11.69 5.08 -13.06
CA PHE A 72 -10.74 5.86 -12.25
C PHE A 72 -10.93 7.36 -12.46
N GLU A 73 -10.44 8.13 -11.50
CA GLU A 73 -10.36 9.59 -11.59
C GLU A 73 -8.89 10.05 -11.54
N ILE A 74 -8.59 11.11 -12.28
CA ILE A 74 -7.30 11.78 -12.15
C ILE A 74 -7.37 12.75 -10.97
N GLY A 75 -6.44 12.61 -10.03
CA GLY A 75 -6.33 13.53 -8.89
C GLY A 75 -5.88 14.94 -9.28
N ASN A 76 -5.96 15.86 -8.34
CA ASN A 76 -5.66 17.28 -8.56
C ASN A 76 -4.22 17.65 -8.17
N LYS A 77 -3.60 16.92 -7.22
CA LYS A 77 -2.24 17.21 -6.77
C LYS A 77 -1.19 16.48 -7.60
N SER A 78 -0.26 17.25 -8.16
CA SER A 78 0.93 16.69 -8.79
C SER A 78 1.90 16.13 -7.77
N LEU A 79 2.56 15.02 -8.12
CA LEU A 79 3.68 14.48 -7.38
C LEU A 79 4.94 15.34 -7.59
N GLY A 80 5.88 15.25 -6.67
CA GLY A 80 7.19 15.89 -6.78
C GLY A 80 8.29 15.06 -6.14
N ILE A 81 9.54 15.42 -6.38
CA ILE A 81 10.73 14.61 -6.01
C ILE A 81 10.94 14.51 -4.50
N LYS A 82 10.51 15.51 -3.71
CA LYS A 82 10.78 15.57 -2.28
C LYS A 82 9.52 15.44 -1.43
N TYR A 83 9.64 14.75 -0.28
CA TYR A 83 8.64 14.79 0.76
C TYR A 83 8.27 16.24 1.15
N PRO A 84 6.99 16.58 1.34
CA PRO A 84 5.81 15.71 1.30
C PRO A 84 5.12 15.59 -0.07
N LEU A 85 5.70 16.14 -1.14
CA LEU A 85 5.10 16.11 -2.49
C LEU A 85 5.00 14.71 -3.09
N THR A 86 5.65 13.72 -2.50
CA THR A 86 5.54 12.30 -2.88
C THR A 86 4.29 11.60 -2.32
N THR A 87 3.49 12.25 -1.45
CA THR A 87 2.52 11.55 -0.59
C THR A 87 1.03 11.85 -0.82
N PRO A 88 0.60 12.61 -1.82
CA PRO A 88 -0.82 13.02 -1.94
C PRO A 88 -1.81 11.85 -2.02
N TYR A 89 -1.38 10.69 -2.53
CA TYR A 89 -2.21 9.49 -2.72
C TYR A 89 -1.94 8.41 -1.68
N ASN A 90 -0.94 8.58 -0.81
CA ASN A 90 -0.51 7.59 0.18
C ASN A 90 -1.40 7.62 1.44
N ILE A 91 -2.67 7.32 1.28
CA ILE A 91 -3.69 7.28 2.34
C ILE A 91 -4.12 5.83 2.54
N ALA A 92 -3.99 5.32 3.78
CA ALA A 92 -4.53 4.02 4.12
C ALA A 92 -6.04 4.12 4.31
N THR A 93 -6.79 3.19 3.74
CA THR A 93 -8.24 3.25 3.79
C THR A 93 -8.87 1.86 3.76
N LEU A 94 -9.99 1.72 4.45
CA LEU A 94 -10.89 0.57 4.38
C LEU A 94 -12.31 1.04 4.71
N ASN A 95 -13.26 0.78 3.81
CA ASN A 95 -14.66 1.20 3.97
C ASN A 95 -14.78 2.72 4.25
N ASN A 96 -15.20 3.07 5.47
CA ASN A 96 -15.40 4.45 5.91
C ASN A 96 -14.26 5.01 6.76
N ILE A 97 -13.11 4.32 6.81
CA ILE A 97 -11.94 4.75 7.58
C ILE A 97 -10.87 5.26 6.60
N PHE A 98 -10.33 6.44 6.89
CA PHE A 98 -9.21 7.05 6.19
C PHE A 98 -8.12 7.40 7.20
N ILE A 99 -6.88 7.02 6.91
CA ILE A 99 -5.72 7.27 7.76
C ILE A 99 -4.69 8.03 6.93
N GLY A 100 -4.31 9.21 7.36
CA GLY A 100 -3.30 9.98 6.64
C GLY A 100 -3.17 11.43 7.11
N ASN A 101 -2.28 12.15 6.43
CA ASN A 101 -2.07 13.58 6.66
C ASN A 101 -2.93 14.39 5.69
N ASN A 102 -4.04 14.95 6.18
CA ASN A 102 -4.99 15.70 5.35
C ASN A 102 -4.40 16.96 4.71
N LYS A 103 -3.34 17.56 5.27
CA LYS A 103 -2.68 18.75 4.69
C LYS A 103 -1.98 18.43 3.35
N HIS A 104 -1.50 17.20 3.21
CA HIS A 104 -0.75 16.77 2.03
C HIS A 104 -1.60 15.95 1.05
N CYS A 105 -2.74 15.43 1.48
CA CYS A 105 -3.65 14.60 0.71
C CYS A 105 -4.24 15.33 -0.50
N ASP A 106 -4.53 14.59 -1.56
CA ASP A 106 -5.25 15.09 -2.74
C ASP A 106 -6.69 15.53 -2.37
N SER A 107 -7.19 16.61 -3.00
CA SER A 107 -8.51 17.15 -2.67
C SER A 107 -9.65 16.19 -3.01
N LYS A 108 -9.55 15.40 -4.07
CA LYS A 108 -10.57 14.39 -4.40
C LYS A 108 -10.67 13.29 -3.36
N ILE A 109 -9.53 12.90 -2.74
CA ILE A 109 -9.55 11.95 -1.64
C ILE A 109 -10.19 12.57 -0.39
N LEU A 110 -9.93 13.86 -0.12
CA LEU A 110 -10.58 14.58 0.98
C LEU A 110 -12.09 14.68 0.76
N GLU A 111 -12.54 15.03 -0.44
CA GLU A 111 -13.96 15.06 -0.81
C GLU A 111 -14.61 13.68 -0.65
N LEU A 112 -13.93 12.61 -1.09
CA LEU A 112 -14.39 11.22 -0.91
C LEU A 112 -14.51 10.83 0.56
N SER A 113 -13.73 11.43 1.46
CA SER A 113 -13.72 11.15 2.89
C SER A 113 -14.73 11.96 3.69
N ASP A 114 -15.47 12.87 3.06
CA ASP A 114 -16.47 13.71 3.75
C ASP A 114 -17.55 12.84 4.42
N GLY A 115 -17.88 13.19 5.66
CA GLY A 115 -18.78 12.40 6.50
C GLY A 115 -18.25 11.05 6.98
N LYS A 116 -16.98 10.71 6.71
CA LYS A 116 -16.35 9.45 7.11
C LYS A 116 -15.33 9.66 8.24
N LYS A 117 -14.85 8.56 8.83
CA LYS A 117 -13.85 8.61 9.91
C LYS A 117 -12.46 8.89 9.36
N TRP A 118 -11.94 10.11 9.59
CA TRP A 118 -10.55 10.46 9.29
C TRP A 118 -9.68 10.35 10.54
N ILE A 119 -8.62 9.56 10.46
CA ILE A 119 -7.59 9.42 11.50
C ILE A 119 -6.33 10.14 11.01
N HIS A 120 -6.00 11.25 11.66
CA HIS A 120 -4.86 12.07 11.27
C HIS A 120 -3.53 11.45 11.71
N THR A 121 -2.54 11.42 10.80
CA THR A 121 -1.15 11.05 11.09
C THR A 121 -0.22 12.24 10.85
N LYS A 122 0.84 12.34 11.65
CA LYS A 122 1.85 13.39 11.45
C LYS A 122 2.68 13.14 10.19
N GLN A 123 3.06 11.90 9.97
CA GLN A 123 3.77 11.46 8.77
C GLN A 123 2.76 11.18 7.63
N SER A 124 3.19 11.33 6.38
CA SER A 124 2.26 11.27 5.24
C SER A 124 2.32 9.96 4.44
N TYR A 125 3.27 9.07 4.74
CA TYR A 125 3.31 7.72 4.17
C TYR A 125 2.41 6.77 4.97
N ALA A 126 1.11 7.09 5.06
CA ALA A 126 0.18 6.34 5.91
C ALA A 126 -0.15 4.96 5.34
N ARG A 127 -0.33 4.85 4.01
CA ARG A 127 -0.61 3.57 3.33
C ARG A 127 0.60 2.63 3.44
N CYS A 128 1.82 3.14 3.16
CA CYS A 128 3.05 2.38 3.33
C CYS A 128 3.22 1.86 4.76
N ASN A 129 2.92 2.70 5.75
CA ASN A 129 3.18 2.38 7.16
C ASN A 129 2.09 1.51 7.81
N THR A 130 0.95 1.31 7.15
CA THR A 130 -0.21 0.68 7.78
C THR A 130 -0.74 -0.47 6.93
N LEU A 131 -0.88 -1.64 7.52
CA LEU A 131 -1.65 -2.75 6.97
C LEU A 131 -2.98 -2.83 7.73
N LEU A 132 -4.04 -2.37 7.10
CA LEU A 132 -5.38 -2.30 7.65
C LEU A 132 -6.11 -3.61 7.33
N LEU A 133 -6.32 -4.48 8.34
CA LEU A 133 -6.92 -5.80 8.16
C LEU A 133 -8.46 -5.71 8.14
N ASP A 134 -9.01 -4.98 9.10
CA ASP A 134 -10.44 -4.74 9.23
C ASP A 134 -10.70 -3.37 9.88
N ASN A 135 -11.95 -3.03 10.17
CA ASN A 135 -12.31 -1.72 10.74
C ASN A 135 -11.78 -1.47 12.16
N GLU A 136 -11.29 -2.50 12.84
CA GLU A 136 -10.81 -2.43 14.22
C GLU A 136 -9.34 -2.85 14.39
N SER A 137 -8.72 -3.44 13.34
CA SER A 137 -7.44 -4.15 13.46
C SER A 137 -6.41 -3.66 12.44
N ILE A 138 -5.24 -3.26 12.94
CA ILE A 138 -4.13 -2.79 12.10
C ILE A 138 -2.78 -3.36 12.55
N ILE A 139 -1.86 -3.48 11.58
CA ILE A 139 -0.43 -3.66 11.82
C ILE A 139 0.27 -2.39 11.36
N THR A 140 1.10 -1.79 12.20
CA THR A 140 1.75 -0.51 11.87
C THR A 140 3.02 -0.30 12.70
N SER A 141 3.90 0.57 12.24
CA SER A 141 5.03 1.11 13.00
C SER A 141 4.77 2.53 13.54
N ASP A 142 3.57 3.08 13.37
CA ASP A 142 3.17 4.38 13.94
C ASP A 142 2.43 4.21 15.28
N ARG A 143 3.13 4.46 16.39
CA ARG A 143 2.56 4.36 17.74
C ARG A 143 1.41 5.34 18.00
N ASN A 144 1.30 6.43 17.23
CA ASN A 144 0.24 7.42 17.41
C ASN A 144 -1.15 6.88 17.03
N LEU A 145 -1.22 5.73 16.33
CA LEU A 145 -2.49 5.09 15.97
C LEU A 145 -3.09 4.23 17.09
N SER A 146 -2.38 4.02 18.21
CA SER A 146 -2.78 3.12 19.30
C SER A 146 -4.14 3.44 19.93
N THR A 147 -4.55 4.70 19.95
CA THR A 147 -5.85 5.12 20.50
C THR A 147 -7.00 5.06 19.49
N SER A 148 -6.70 4.81 18.23
CA SER A 148 -7.68 4.86 17.13
C SER A 148 -8.25 3.50 16.78
N PHE A 149 -7.57 2.42 17.17
CA PHE A 149 -7.94 1.05 16.84
C PHE A 149 -8.02 0.18 18.10
N LYS A 150 -8.98 -0.73 18.12
CA LYS A 150 -9.17 -1.68 19.21
C LYS A 150 -8.02 -2.69 19.28
N ASN A 151 -7.59 -3.15 18.13
CA ASN A 151 -6.53 -4.14 17.97
C ASN A 151 -5.41 -3.55 17.13
N MET A 152 -4.28 -3.27 17.74
CA MET A 152 -3.10 -2.77 17.03
C MET A 152 -1.90 -3.65 17.33
N LEU A 153 -1.27 -4.19 16.29
CA LEU A 153 0.05 -4.78 16.37
C LEU A 153 1.09 -3.75 15.94
N TYR A 154 1.89 -3.30 16.90
CA TYR A 154 3.06 -2.49 16.60
C TYR A 154 4.22 -3.38 16.20
N ILE A 155 4.88 -3.06 15.09
CA ILE A 155 6.08 -3.76 14.61
C ILE A 155 7.26 -2.81 14.41
N ASP A 156 8.46 -3.36 14.53
CA ASP A 156 9.71 -2.69 14.15
C ASP A 156 9.92 -2.82 12.63
N THR A 157 10.44 -1.78 12.01
CA THR A 157 10.64 -1.73 10.55
C THR A 157 12.01 -2.22 10.08
N LYS A 158 12.97 -2.43 11.00
CA LYS A 158 14.39 -2.72 10.67
C LYS A 158 14.62 -3.99 9.82
N ASP A 159 13.68 -4.93 9.80
CA ASP A 159 13.77 -6.15 9.00
C ASP A 159 13.10 -6.03 7.62
N ILE A 160 12.60 -4.83 7.28
CA ILE A 160 11.94 -4.53 6.02
C ILE A 160 12.90 -3.76 5.10
N ILE A 161 13.14 -4.30 3.91
CA ILE A 161 14.06 -3.71 2.95
C ILE A 161 13.35 -2.62 2.14
N LEU A 162 13.98 -1.44 2.05
CA LEU A 162 13.73 -0.43 1.03
C LEU A 162 15.08 0.02 0.50
N GLU A 163 15.34 -0.21 -0.77
CA GLU A 163 16.64 0.07 -1.39
C GLU A 163 17.01 1.57 -1.24
N GLY A 164 18.23 1.84 -0.74
CA GLY A 164 18.71 3.20 -0.52
C GLY A 164 18.22 3.86 0.79
N PHE A 165 17.47 3.14 1.62
CA PHE A 165 16.98 3.60 2.92
C PHE A 165 17.33 2.58 4.02
N GLU A 166 17.33 3.06 5.27
CA GLU A 166 17.63 2.22 6.43
C GLU A 166 16.59 1.12 6.63
N TYR A 167 15.33 1.41 6.30
CA TYR A 167 14.20 0.48 6.41
C TYR A 167 13.05 0.88 5.49
N GLY A 168 12.16 -0.08 5.21
CA GLY A 168 10.86 0.12 4.58
C GLY A 168 9.71 0.00 5.57
N PHE A 169 8.47 -0.06 5.06
CA PHE A 169 7.25 -0.09 5.86
C PHE A 169 6.39 -1.32 5.57
N ILE A 170 5.63 -1.78 6.57
CA ILE A 170 4.84 -3.02 6.50
C ILE A 170 3.71 -2.96 5.46
N GLY A 171 3.02 -1.84 5.33
CA GLY A 171 1.96 -1.69 4.34
C GLY A 171 2.50 -1.72 2.91
N GLY A 172 3.75 -1.24 2.71
CA GLY A 172 4.46 -1.36 1.43
C GLY A 172 4.92 -2.77 1.09
N CYS A 173 4.95 -3.68 2.08
CA CYS A 173 5.30 -5.09 1.88
C CYS A 173 4.11 -5.98 1.61
N ALA A 174 2.88 -5.45 1.60
CA ALA A 174 1.70 -6.31 1.62
C ALA A 174 0.56 -5.80 0.73
N GLY A 175 -0.32 -6.74 0.38
CA GLY A 175 -1.63 -6.47 -0.19
C GLY A 175 -2.67 -7.42 0.38
N ILE A 176 -3.92 -7.01 0.39
CA ILE A 176 -5.03 -7.83 0.87
C ILE A 176 -5.99 -8.07 -0.29
N PHE A 177 -6.36 -9.34 -0.46
CA PHE A 177 -7.42 -9.72 -1.39
C PHE A 177 -8.32 -10.77 -0.72
N LYS A 178 -9.60 -10.45 -0.57
CA LYS A 178 -10.56 -11.27 0.20
C LYS A 178 -10.03 -11.50 1.62
N ASN A 179 -9.96 -12.75 2.05
CA ASN A 179 -9.43 -13.16 3.36
C ASN A 179 -7.95 -13.58 3.31
N LYS A 180 -7.17 -13.05 2.36
CA LYS A 180 -5.74 -13.37 2.20
C LYS A 180 -4.89 -12.12 2.32
N VAL A 181 -3.81 -12.21 3.10
CA VAL A 181 -2.75 -11.21 3.14
C VAL A 181 -1.56 -11.76 2.37
N PHE A 182 -1.15 -11.04 1.35
CA PHE A 182 0.02 -11.35 0.52
C PHE A 182 1.20 -10.53 1.01
N PHE A 183 2.28 -11.18 1.40
CA PHE A 183 3.52 -10.52 1.78
C PHE A 183 4.58 -10.71 0.69
N THR A 184 5.34 -9.68 0.38
CA THR A 184 6.40 -9.66 -0.65
C THR A 184 7.52 -10.65 -0.38
N GLY A 185 7.73 -11.01 0.89
CA GLY A 185 8.75 -11.94 1.39
C GLY A 185 8.20 -12.93 2.41
N SER A 186 9.11 -13.62 3.09
CA SER A 186 8.78 -14.56 4.16
C SER A 186 8.75 -13.89 5.52
N LEU A 187 7.69 -14.11 6.29
CA LEU A 187 7.58 -13.67 7.68
C LEU A 187 8.63 -14.32 8.58
N LYS A 188 9.19 -15.49 8.20
CA LYS A 188 10.29 -16.11 8.93
C LYS A 188 11.56 -15.25 8.96
N ALA A 189 11.73 -14.38 7.97
CA ALA A 189 12.86 -13.47 7.87
C ALA A 189 12.68 -12.17 8.66
N HIS A 190 11.54 -11.97 9.33
CA HIS A 190 11.24 -10.81 10.16
C HIS A 190 11.23 -11.21 11.64
N SER A 191 11.91 -10.46 12.51
CA SER A 191 12.04 -10.76 13.95
C SER A 191 10.68 -10.91 14.68
N GLN A 192 9.66 -10.19 14.23
CA GLN A 192 8.29 -10.27 14.74
C GLN A 192 7.34 -11.04 13.81
N GLY A 193 7.87 -11.80 12.85
CA GLY A 193 7.07 -12.45 11.82
C GLY A 193 6.02 -13.42 12.37
N GLN A 194 6.34 -14.14 13.46
CA GLN A 194 5.37 -15.02 14.12
C GLN A 194 4.21 -14.24 14.74
N LEU A 195 4.47 -13.06 15.31
CA LEU A 195 3.42 -12.18 15.85
C LEU A 195 2.52 -11.63 14.73
N ILE A 196 3.12 -11.24 13.59
CA ILE A 196 2.37 -10.79 12.41
C ILE A 196 1.45 -11.91 11.92
N ARG A 197 1.97 -13.13 11.79
CA ARG A 197 1.22 -14.32 11.36
C ARG A 197 0.03 -14.57 12.28
N GLN A 198 0.28 -14.71 13.58
CA GLN A 198 -0.75 -14.96 14.58
C GLN A 198 -1.82 -13.87 14.55
N PHE A 199 -1.42 -12.60 14.50
CA PHE A 199 -2.34 -11.47 14.47
C PHE A 199 -3.28 -11.49 13.26
N CYS A 200 -2.79 -11.89 12.08
CA CYS A 200 -3.61 -12.05 10.88
C CYS A 200 -4.55 -13.27 10.98
N GLU A 201 -4.02 -14.43 11.41
CA GLU A 201 -4.78 -15.69 11.49
C GLU A 201 -5.91 -15.61 12.51
N GLU A 202 -5.71 -14.98 13.68
CA GLU A 202 -6.74 -14.71 14.69
C GLU A 202 -7.90 -13.85 14.16
N ARG A 203 -7.69 -13.14 13.04
CA ARG A 203 -8.70 -12.30 12.36
C ARG A 203 -9.25 -12.95 11.10
N GLY A 204 -8.98 -14.25 10.92
CA GLY A 204 -9.51 -15.03 9.80
C GLY A 204 -8.78 -14.82 8.47
N PHE A 205 -7.59 -14.20 8.48
CA PHE A 205 -6.79 -14.07 7.28
C PHE A 205 -5.80 -15.21 7.13
N SER A 206 -5.75 -15.80 5.93
CA SER A 206 -4.67 -16.68 5.53
C SER A 206 -3.50 -15.88 4.95
N ILE A 207 -2.28 -16.38 5.13
CA ILE A 207 -1.06 -15.68 4.69
C ILE A 207 -0.48 -16.36 3.46
N ILE A 208 -0.16 -15.55 2.46
CA ILE A 208 0.57 -15.93 1.26
C ILE A 208 1.93 -15.23 1.26
N GLU A 209 2.99 -15.98 1.48
CA GLU A 209 4.37 -15.50 1.35
C GLU A 209 4.82 -15.66 -0.10
N LEU A 210 5.08 -14.53 -0.77
CA LEU A 210 5.35 -14.50 -2.21
C LEU A 210 6.79 -14.87 -2.56
N SER A 211 7.73 -14.71 -1.62
CA SER A 211 9.12 -15.16 -1.78
C SER A 211 9.68 -15.67 -0.46
N ASP A 212 10.82 -16.35 -0.54
CA ASP A 212 11.51 -16.90 0.64
C ASP A 212 12.47 -15.90 1.30
N GLY A 213 12.67 -14.72 0.67
CA GLY A 213 13.54 -13.65 1.15
C GLY A 213 12.91 -12.78 2.23
N LYS A 214 13.61 -11.72 2.63
CA LYS A 214 13.09 -10.70 3.54
C LYS A 214 11.88 -9.98 2.93
N LEU A 215 11.09 -9.33 3.78
CA LEU A 215 10.04 -8.41 3.35
C LEU A 215 10.67 -7.22 2.60
N ILE A 216 10.08 -6.86 1.46
CA ILE A 216 10.51 -5.73 0.63
C ILE A 216 9.36 -4.74 0.55
N ASP A 217 9.61 -3.51 0.97
CA ASP A 217 8.69 -2.40 0.72
C ASP A 217 8.75 -2.05 -0.77
N SER A 218 7.69 -2.35 -1.47
CA SER A 218 7.48 -2.11 -2.90
C SER A 218 6.24 -1.26 -3.16
N GLY A 219 5.82 -0.44 -2.18
CA GLY A 219 4.62 0.38 -2.26
C GLY A 219 3.32 -0.40 -2.22
N GLY A 220 3.37 -1.64 -1.72
CA GLY A 220 2.23 -2.54 -1.59
C GLY A 220 1.83 -3.27 -2.87
N ILE A 221 0.84 -4.14 -2.73
CA ILE A 221 0.25 -4.92 -3.82
C ILE A 221 -1.21 -4.49 -3.94
N PHE A 222 -1.62 -4.01 -5.10
CA PHE A 222 -2.98 -3.54 -5.34
C PHE A 222 -3.74 -4.55 -6.19
N PHE A 223 -4.80 -5.11 -5.62
CA PHE A 223 -5.74 -5.99 -6.31
C PHE A 223 -6.95 -5.15 -6.73
N ILE A 224 -7.24 -5.07 -8.04
CA ILE A 224 -8.31 -4.24 -8.61
C ILE A 224 -9.20 -5.13 -9.47
N GLU A 225 -10.49 -5.18 -9.09
CA GLU A 225 -11.54 -5.94 -9.80
C GLU A 225 -12.38 -5.03 -10.70
#